data_411a5d45b95272c6e2523d783598cd03
#
_entry.id   411a5d45b95272c6e2523d783598cd03
#
_cell.length_a   1.000
_cell.length_b   1.000
_cell.length_c   1.000
_cell.angle_alpha   90.00
_cell.angle_beta   90.00
_cell.angle_gamma   90.00
#
_symmetry.space_group_name_H-M   'P 1'
#
loop_
_entity.id
_entity.type
_entity.pdbx_description
1 polymer ?
#
loop_
_entity_poly.entity_id
_entity_poly.type
_entity_poly.pdbx_seq_one_letter_code
_entity_poly.pdbx_strand_id
1 'polypeptide(L)'
;MRKTFEPQMTFGQTPIDQIKINLRSRDEIPKLLLGLQHIYCNFELRKEVFKILETMIPEDNNPKTGRPGMDLWKILVMGTIRLNCNWDYDKLQEIINNHRVIRQMLGHGMLDNDITYPLQTLKDNVSLLTPEILDKINTLVVKEGHKLLVKKTTKPW
;
A
#
# COMPACT_ATOMS: atom_id res chain seq x y z
N MET A 1 7.99 -9.72 14.72
CA MET A 1 6.60 -9.65 14.23
C MET A 1 6.44 -8.41 13.35
N ARG A 2 5.93 -8.57 12.14
CA ARG A 2 5.70 -7.44 11.26
C ARG A 2 4.52 -6.62 11.75
N LYS A 3 4.68 -5.31 11.72
CA LYS A 3 3.60 -4.39 12.06
C LYS A 3 2.66 -4.24 10.86
N THR A 4 1.38 -4.02 11.13
CA THR A 4 0.40 -3.75 10.07
C THR A 4 0.63 -2.38 9.45
N PHE A 5 0.76 -1.38 10.19
CA PHE A 5 1.13 0.00 9.91
C PHE A 5 0.36 0.93 10.84
N GLU A 6 1.02 1.42 11.84
CA GLU A 6 0.50 2.51 12.66
C GLU A 6 1.57 3.58 12.69
N PRO A 7 1.55 4.51 11.72
CA PRO A 7 2.55 5.54 11.73
C PRO A 7 2.33 6.40 12.96
N GLN A 8 3.29 6.34 13.88
CA GLN A 8 3.34 7.35 14.90
C GLN A 8 3.49 8.69 14.19
N MET A 9 2.51 9.57 14.37
CA MET A 9 2.51 10.86 13.68
C MET A 9 3.76 11.65 14.08
N THR A 10 4.65 11.85 13.11
CA THR A 10 5.83 12.67 13.28
C THR A 10 5.59 14.04 12.68
N PHE A 11 6.40 15.02 13.11
CA PHE A 11 6.30 16.37 12.58
C PHE A 11 6.54 16.37 11.06
N GLY A 12 5.64 16.99 10.31
CA GLY A 12 5.73 17.05 8.86
C GLY A 12 5.09 15.88 8.12
N GLN A 13 4.63 14.85 8.83
CA GLN A 13 3.94 13.72 8.22
C GLN A 13 2.50 14.09 7.87
N THR A 14 2.06 13.70 6.68
CA THR A 14 0.67 13.88 6.25
C THR A 14 -0.14 12.62 6.55
N PRO A 15 -1.26 12.71 7.28
CA PRO A 15 -2.15 11.55 7.46
C PRO A 15 -2.61 11.00 6.11
N ILE A 16 -2.74 9.68 6.00
CA ILE A 16 -3.06 9.03 4.72
C ILE A 16 -4.38 9.54 4.15
N ASP A 17 -5.38 9.79 5.00
CA ASP A 17 -6.68 10.31 4.57
C ASP A 17 -6.63 11.75 4.05
N GLN A 18 -5.56 12.48 4.34
CA GLN A 18 -5.38 13.87 3.91
C GLN A 18 -4.40 14.03 2.75
N ILE A 19 -3.84 12.95 2.24
CA ILE A 19 -2.93 13.01 1.10
C ILE A 19 -3.71 13.42 -0.15
N LYS A 20 -3.22 14.48 -0.81
CA LYS A 20 -3.85 14.99 -2.04
C LYS A 20 -3.32 14.20 -3.24
N ILE A 21 -4.25 13.60 -3.98
CA ILE A 21 -3.93 12.80 -5.17
C ILE A 21 -4.49 13.52 -6.40
N ASN A 22 -3.62 13.73 -7.40
CA ASN A 22 -4.00 14.44 -8.62
C ASN A 22 -4.71 13.50 -9.59
N LEU A 23 -6.03 13.55 -9.61
CA LEU A 23 -6.87 12.70 -10.48
C LEU A 23 -6.87 13.13 -11.95
N ARG A 24 -6.31 14.31 -12.26
CA ARG A 24 -6.23 14.80 -13.64
C ARG A 24 -5.05 14.18 -14.40
N SER A 25 -4.13 13.54 -13.69
CA SER A 25 -3.00 12.87 -14.32
C SER A 25 -3.48 11.67 -15.16
N ARG A 26 -2.84 11.45 -16.31
CA ARG A 26 -3.10 10.27 -17.15
C ARG A 26 -2.34 9.04 -16.67
N ASP A 27 -1.43 9.20 -15.70
CA ASP A 27 -0.68 8.10 -15.14
C ASP A 27 -1.58 7.16 -14.33
N GLU A 28 -1.21 5.89 -14.27
CA GLU A 28 -1.90 4.90 -13.46
C GLU A 28 -1.65 5.10 -11.96
N ILE A 29 -0.51 5.66 -11.60
CA ILE A 29 -0.10 5.80 -10.19
C ILE A 29 -1.15 6.53 -9.35
N PRO A 30 -1.68 7.70 -9.76
CA PRO A 30 -2.69 8.39 -8.95
C PRO A 30 -3.94 7.54 -8.71
N LYS A 31 -4.38 6.78 -9.69
CA LYS A 31 -5.55 5.89 -9.55
C LYS A 31 -5.28 4.77 -8.55
N LEU A 32 -4.08 4.18 -8.60
CA LEU A 32 -3.66 3.13 -7.67
C LEU A 32 -3.58 3.69 -6.24
N LEU A 33 -3.01 4.87 -6.09
CA LEU A 33 -2.89 5.52 -4.77
C LEU A 33 -4.26 5.87 -4.19
N LEU A 34 -5.20 6.29 -5.02
CA LEU A 34 -6.56 6.57 -4.58
C LEU A 34 -7.24 5.29 -4.08
N GLY A 35 -7.07 4.18 -4.79
CA GLY A 35 -7.58 2.88 -4.36
C GLY A 35 -6.98 2.44 -3.03
N LEU A 36 -5.67 2.61 -2.87
CA LEU A 36 -4.98 2.29 -1.61
C LEU A 36 -5.44 3.19 -0.47
N GLN A 37 -5.64 4.48 -0.74
CA GLN A 37 -6.17 5.42 0.24
C GLN A 37 -7.57 5.01 0.69
N HIS A 38 -8.42 4.58 -0.24
CA HIS A 38 -9.76 4.08 0.06
C HIS A 38 -9.71 2.85 0.97
N ILE A 39 -8.81 1.91 0.69
CA ILE A 39 -8.61 0.72 1.53
C ILE A 39 -8.23 1.15 2.95
N TYR A 40 -7.28 2.06 3.07
CA TYR A 40 -6.81 2.50 4.38
C TYR A 40 -7.89 3.22 5.19
N CYS A 41 -8.69 4.06 4.54
CA CYS A 41 -9.69 4.88 5.21
C CYS A 41 -10.97 4.12 5.55
N ASN A 42 -11.23 2.98 4.92
CA ASN A 42 -12.37 2.13 5.24
C ASN A 42 -11.94 1.08 6.26
N PHE A 43 -12.37 1.24 7.51
CA PHE A 43 -11.93 0.40 8.62
C PHE A 43 -12.18 -1.09 8.39
N GLU A 44 -13.37 -1.45 7.94
CA GLU A 44 -13.72 -2.87 7.71
C GLU A 44 -12.91 -3.45 6.55
N LEU A 45 -12.80 -2.72 5.46
CA LEU A 45 -12.03 -3.14 4.30
C LEU A 45 -10.55 -3.28 4.65
N ARG A 46 -10.00 -2.30 5.36
CA ARG A 46 -8.60 -2.33 5.82
C ARG A 46 -8.32 -3.57 6.67
N LYS A 47 -9.22 -3.88 7.60
CA LYS A 47 -9.09 -5.04 8.47
C LYS A 47 -9.04 -6.35 7.67
N GLU A 48 -9.94 -6.49 6.70
CA GLU A 48 -9.99 -7.69 5.83
C GLU A 48 -8.76 -7.78 4.93
N VAL A 49 -8.31 -6.66 4.38
CA VAL A 49 -7.10 -6.61 3.55
C VAL A 49 -5.87 -7.02 4.37
N PHE A 50 -5.73 -6.54 5.60
CA PHE A 50 -4.60 -6.91 6.44
C PHE A 50 -4.62 -8.39 6.82
N LYS A 51 -5.79 -9.00 6.98
CA LYS A 51 -5.88 -10.46 7.19
C LYS A 51 -5.32 -11.22 5.99
N ILE A 52 -5.63 -10.78 4.77
CA ILE A 52 -5.07 -11.39 3.55
C ILE A 52 -3.55 -11.20 3.51
N LEU A 53 -3.07 -10.01 3.85
CA LEU A 53 -1.64 -9.71 3.84
C LEU A 53 -0.87 -10.56 4.86
N GLU A 54 -1.47 -10.86 5.99
CA GLU A 54 -0.84 -11.73 6.99
C GLU A 54 -0.57 -13.14 6.45
N THR A 55 -1.36 -13.61 5.49
CA THR A 55 -1.16 -14.94 4.90
C THR A 55 0.09 -15.05 4.04
N MET A 56 0.67 -13.93 3.60
CA MET A 56 1.89 -13.96 2.79
C MET A 56 3.17 -14.13 3.61
N ILE A 57 3.08 -14.02 4.93
CA ILE A 57 4.24 -14.13 5.82
C ILE A 57 4.46 -15.60 6.14
N PRO A 58 5.70 -16.14 5.94
CA PRO A 58 6.00 -17.52 6.33
C PRO A 58 5.87 -17.73 7.84
N GLU A 59 5.24 -18.83 8.24
CA GLU A 59 5.03 -19.18 9.65
C GLU A 59 6.32 -19.48 10.38
N ASP A 60 7.38 -19.83 9.64
CA ASP A 60 8.68 -20.25 10.18
C ASP A 60 9.55 -19.08 10.66
N ASN A 61 9.10 -17.84 10.51
CA ASN A 61 9.85 -16.68 10.98
C ASN A 61 9.73 -16.54 12.48
N ASN A 62 10.82 -16.88 13.17
CA ASN A 62 10.92 -16.69 14.61
C ASN A 62 10.94 -15.18 14.94
N PRO A 63 9.90 -14.63 15.61
CA PRO A 63 9.84 -13.20 15.87
C PRO A 63 10.92 -12.70 16.82
N LYS A 64 11.67 -13.61 17.44
CA LYS A 64 12.71 -13.25 18.44
C LYS A 64 14.11 -13.13 17.84
N THR A 65 14.35 -13.60 16.60
CA THR A 65 15.71 -13.72 16.05
C THR A 65 15.95 -13.02 14.72
N GLY A 66 15.12 -12.08 14.30
CA GLY A 66 15.31 -11.40 13.03
C GLY A 66 15.06 -9.91 13.10
N ARG A 67 15.60 -9.18 12.14
CA ARG A 67 15.20 -7.79 11.94
C ARG A 67 13.70 -7.77 11.67
N PRO A 68 12.94 -6.83 12.29
CA PRO A 68 11.54 -6.68 11.92
C PRO A 68 11.45 -6.39 10.42
N GLY A 69 10.63 -7.15 9.73
CA GLY A 69 10.42 -6.94 8.29
C GLY A 69 9.66 -5.66 8.03
N MET A 70 9.61 -5.29 6.75
CA MET A 70 8.85 -4.14 6.30
C MET A 70 7.38 -4.26 6.71
N ASP A 71 6.75 -3.14 7.07
CA ASP A 71 5.34 -3.10 7.45
C ASP A 71 4.44 -3.63 6.31
N LEU A 72 3.36 -4.30 6.67
CA LEU A 72 2.44 -4.88 5.67
C LEU A 72 1.85 -3.83 4.74
N TRP A 73 1.51 -2.67 5.26
CA TRP A 73 1.00 -1.56 4.46
C TRP A 73 2.00 -1.10 3.40
N LYS A 74 3.27 -0.97 3.78
CA LYS A 74 4.33 -0.57 2.83
C LYS A 74 4.49 -1.61 1.73
N ILE A 75 4.46 -2.90 2.07
CA ILE A 75 4.52 -3.97 1.08
C ILE A 75 3.32 -3.89 0.14
N LEU A 76 2.13 -3.62 0.66
CA LEU A 76 0.92 -3.47 -0.16
C LEU A 76 1.05 -2.32 -1.14
N VAL A 77 1.48 -1.14 -0.67
CA VAL A 77 1.63 0.04 -1.53
C VAL A 77 2.65 -0.23 -2.64
N MET A 78 3.84 -0.66 -2.27
CA MET A 78 4.92 -0.87 -3.23
C MET A 78 4.63 -2.03 -4.18
N GLY A 79 4.10 -3.12 -3.66
CA GLY A 79 3.78 -4.31 -4.46
C GLY A 79 2.65 -4.05 -5.44
N THR A 80 1.62 -3.32 -5.03
CA THR A 80 0.51 -2.95 -5.90
C THR A 80 0.99 -2.11 -7.07
N ILE A 81 1.82 -1.10 -6.80
CA ILE A 81 2.38 -0.25 -7.85
C ILE A 81 3.25 -1.07 -8.79
N ARG A 82 4.15 -1.90 -8.25
CA ARG A 82 5.06 -2.70 -9.06
C ARG A 82 4.32 -3.65 -10.00
N LEU A 83 3.35 -4.38 -9.47
CA LEU A 83 2.62 -5.38 -10.26
C LEU A 83 1.71 -4.74 -11.30
N ASN A 84 1.04 -3.65 -10.96
CA ASN A 84 0.14 -2.97 -11.91
C ASN A 84 0.91 -2.24 -13.01
N CYS A 85 2.06 -1.64 -12.68
CA CYS A 85 2.89 -0.95 -13.66
C CYS A 85 3.88 -1.87 -14.36
N ASN A 86 3.97 -3.13 -13.93
CA ASN A 86 4.90 -4.13 -14.45
C ASN A 86 6.36 -3.65 -14.43
N TRP A 87 6.77 -3.07 -13.32
CA TRP A 87 8.13 -2.56 -13.13
C TRP A 87 9.05 -3.62 -12.55
N ASP A 88 10.36 -3.55 -12.92
CA ASP A 88 11.39 -4.26 -12.20
C ASP A 88 11.70 -3.54 -10.87
N TYR A 89 12.55 -4.14 -10.04
CA TYR A 89 12.87 -3.57 -8.74
C TYR A 89 13.72 -2.31 -8.83
N ASP A 90 14.52 -2.17 -9.89
CA ASP A 90 15.33 -0.96 -10.11
C ASP A 90 14.42 0.25 -10.37
N LYS A 91 13.41 0.08 -11.22
CA LYS A 91 12.44 1.14 -11.50
C LYS A 91 11.60 1.45 -10.26
N LEU A 92 11.18 0.42 -9.54
CA LEU A 92 10.42 0.59 -8.30
C LEU A 92 11.23 1.41 -7.29
N GLN A 93 12.50 1.07 -7.09
CA GLN A 93 13.39 1.78 -6.18
C GLN A 93 13.50 3.26 -6.53
N GLU A 94 13.74 3.55 -7.81
CA GLU A 94 13.88 4.92 -8.29
C GLU A 94 12.63 5.75 -7.97
N ILE A 95 11.46 5.22 -8.30
CA ILE A 95 10.20 5.95 -8.13
C ILE A 95 9.86 6.10 -6.65
N ILE A 96 9.98 5.04 -5.86
CA ILE A 96 9.65 5.09 -4.42
C ILE A 96 10.52 6.10 -3.68
N ASN A 97 11.80 6.16 -4.02
CA ASN A 97 12.72 7.06 -3.32
C ASN A 97 12.53 8.53 -3.75
N ASN A 98 11.87 8.79 -4.86
CA ASN A 98 11.78 10.15 -5.43
C ASN A 98 10.34 10.66 -5.60
N HIS A 99 9.33 9.82 -5.56
CA HIS A 99 7.95 10.24 -5.81
C HIS A 99 7.30 10.72 -4.51
N ARG A 100 6.96 12.00 -4.49
CA ARG A 100 6.45 12.67 -3.27
C ARG A 100 5.19 12.01 -2.69
N VAL A 101 4.18 11.77 -3.52
CA VAL A 101 2.89 11.25 -3.03
C VAL A 101 3.03 9.80 -2.57
N ILE A 102 3.82 8.98 -3.28
CA ILE A 102 4.09 7.61 -2.86
C ILE A 102 4.78 7.62 -1.49
N ARG A 103 5.75 8.50 -1.30
CA ARG A 103 6.44 8.62 0.00
C ARG A 103 5.48 9.00 1.11
N GLN A 104 4.52 9.89 0.85
CA GLN A 104 3.47 10.22 1.81
C GLN A 104 2.60 9.00 2.14
N MET A 105 2.24 8.21 1.14
CA MET A 105 1.48 6.97 1.34
C MET A 105 2.25 5.95 2.17
N LEU A 106 3.58 5.96 2.09
CA LEU A 106 4.44 5.10 2.89
C LEU A 106 4.66 5.64 4.31
N GLY A 107 4.12 6.80 4.64
CA GLY A 107 4.23 7.39 5.97
C GLY A 107 5.43 8.30 6.17
N HIS A 108 6.12 8.68 5.09
CA HIS A 108 7.26 9.60 5.20
C HIS A 108 6.79 11.05 5.15
N GLY A 109 7.32 11.86 6.05
CA GLY A 109 7.04 13.29 6.11
C GLY A 109 8.05 14.11 5.33
N MET A 110 7.86 15.44 5.36
CA MET A 110 8.74 16.37 4.67
C MET A 110 10.18 16.35 5.19
N LEU A 111 10.38 15.92 6.43
CA LEU A 111 11.70 15.89 7.07
C LEU A 111 12.43 14.55 6.86
N ASP A 112 11.81 13.59 6.19
CA ASP A 112 12.31 12.23 6.01
C ASP A 112 12.93 12.00 4.63
N ASN A 113 13.37 13.07 3.96
CA ASN A 113 13.90 12.99 2.59
C ASN A 113 15.16 12.12 2.47
N ASP A 114 15.91 11.95 3.55
CA ASP A 114 17.10 11.11 3.60
C ASP A 114 16.80 9.63 3.80
N ILE A 115 15.56 9.28 4.15
CA ILE A 115 15.15 7.88 4.30
C ILE A 115 14.90 7.30 2.90
N THR A 116 15.70 6.30 2.53
CA THR A 116 15.59 5.63 1.23
C THR A 116 15.50 4.12 1.41
N TYR A 117 15.03 3.44 0.39
CA TYR A 117 14.88 1.99 0.41
C TYR A 117 15.98 1.32 -0.42
N PRO A 118 16.84 0.50 0.20
CA PRO A 118 17.83 -0.26 -0.54
C PRO A 118 17.17 -1.31 -1.44
N LEU A 119 17.81 -1.60 -2.58
CA LEU A 119 17.26 -2.54 -3.56
C LEU A 119 17.00 -3.92 -2.97
N GLN A 120 17.94 -4.43 -2.16
CA GLN A 120 17.78 -5.75 -1.55
C GLN A 120 16.60 -5.79 -0.59
N THR A 121 16.39 -4.73 0.18
CA THR A 121 15.23 -4.61 1.07
C THR A 121 13.92 -4.72 0.29
N LEU A 122 13.85 -4.06 -0.87
CA LEU A 122 12.67 -4.14 -1.73
C LEU A 122 12.46 -5.56 -2.26
N LYS A 123 13.53 -6.20 -2.75
CA LYS A 123 13.45 -7.58 -3.25
C LYS A 123 12.98 -8.56 -2.19
N ASP A 124 13.49 -8.42 -0.97
CA ASP A 124 13.20 -9.36 0.12
C ASP A 124 11.78 -9.22 0.65
N ASN A 125 11.23 -8.01 0.62
CA ASN A 125 9.93 -7.74 1.25
C ASN A 125 8.80 -7.60 0.23
N VAL A 126 9.00 -6.83 -0.83
CA VAL A 126 7.93 -6.56 -1.81
C VAL A 126 7.57 -7.82 -2.58
N SER A 127 8.52 -8.74 -2.77
CA SER A 127 8.27 -10.02 -3.45
C SER A 127 7.28 -10.91 -2.70
N LEU A 128 7.02 -10.64 -1.43
CA LEU A 128 6.01 -11.38 -0.67
C LEU A 128 4.59 -11.16 -1.20
N LEU A 129 4.34 -9.99 -1.78
CA LEU A 129 3.05 -9.73 -2.43
C LEU A 129 3.06 -10.35 -3.82
N THR A 130 2.44 -11.51 -3.94
CA THR A 130 2.32 -12.23 -5.22
C THR A 130 1.10 -11.74 -6.00
N PRO A 131 1.03 -11.98 -7.32
CA PRO A 131 -0.17 -11.66 -8.09
C PRO A 131 -1.43 -12.33 -7.54
N GLU A 132 -1.33 -13.53 -7.01
CA GLU A 132 -2.46 -14.27 -6.43
C GLU A 132 -3.02 -13.56 -5.20
N ILE A 133 -2.14 -13.06 -4.34
CA ILE A 133 -2.54 -12.31 -3.14
C ILE A 133 -3.18 -10.99 -3.55
N LEU A 134 -2.59 -10.30 -4.53
CA LEU A 134 -3.15 -9.04 -5.05
C LEU A 134 -4.53 -9.26 -5.65
N ASP A 135 -4.74 -10.38 -6.36
CA ASP A 135 -6.04 -10.72 -6.93
C ASP A 135 -7.11 -10.91 -5.84
N LYS A 136 -6.75 -11.54 -4.73
CA LYS A 136 -7.65 -11.70 -3.58
C LYS A 136 -8.05 -10.34 -3.02
N ILE A 137 -7.10 -9.43 -2.90
CA ILE A 137 -7.36 -8.07 -2.41
C ILE A 137 -8.24 -7.32 -3.39
N ASN A 138 -7.94 -7.39 -4.69
CA ASN A 138 -8.73 -6.73 -5.72
C ASN A 138 -10.17 -7.24 -5.75
N THR A 139 -10.37 -8.55 -5.59
CA THR A 139 -11.70 -9.15 -5.52
C THR A 139 -12.49 -8.57 -4.34
N LEU A 140 -11.84 -8.43 -3.19
CA LEU A 140 -12.46 -7.86 -2.00
C LEU A 140 -12.82 -6.39 -2.20
N VAL A 141 -11.92 -5.61 -2.80
CA VAL A 141 -12.14 -4.19 -3.07
C VAL A 141 -13.28 -3.99 -4.07
N VAL A 142 -13.33 -4.79 -5.14
CA VAL A 142 -14.42 -4.74 -6.13
C VAL A 142 -15.75 -5.08 -5.48
N LYS A 143 -15.78 -6.08 -4.61
CA LYS A 143 -16.98 -6.48 -3.89
C LYS A 143 -17.52 -5.33 -3.03
N GLU A 144 -16.65 -4.62 -2.31
CA GLU A 144 -17.04 -3.46 -1.52
C GLU A 144 -17.46 -2.28 -2.41
N GLY A 145 -16.75 -2.05 -3.50
CA GLY A 145 -17.11 -1.03 -4.49
C GLY A 145 -18.43 -1.33 -5.16
N HIS A 146 -18.70 -2.60 -5.44
CA HIS A 146 -19.98 -3.04 -6.02
C HIS A 146 -21.15 -2.75 -5.08
N LYS A 147 -20.97 -2.97 -3.77
CA LYS A 147 -21.96 -2.62 -2.77
C LYS A 147 -22.27 -1.12 -2.79
N LEU A 148 -21.24 -0.29 -2.94
CA LEU A 148 -21.42 1.17 -3.04
C LEU A 148 -22.16 1.56 -4.33
N LEU A 149 -21.85 0.91 -5.44
CA LEU A 149 -22.54 1.15 -6.71
C LEU A 149 -24.02 0.75 -6.64
N VAL A 150 -24.34 -0.38 -6.03
CA VAL A 150 -25.73 -0.81 -5.84
C VAL A 150 -26.52 0.21 -5.02
N LYS A 151 -25.91 0.75 -3.96
CA LYS A 151 -26.56 1.80 -3.16
C LYS A 151 -26.79 3.09 -3.95
N LYS A 152 -25.88 3.44 -4.87
CA LYS A 152 -26.03 4.63 -5.72
C LYS A 152 -27.07 4.45 -6.81
N THR A 153 -27.22 3.24 -7.35
CA THR A 153 -28.18 2.96 -8.42
C THR A 153 -29.60 2.83 -7.93
N THR A 154 -29.83 2.73 -6.62
CA THR A 154 -31.17 2.74 -6.05
C THR A 154 -31.76 4.14 -5.87
N LYS A 155 -30.99 5.19 -6.13
CA LYS A 155 -31.51 6.55 -6.12
C LYS A 155 -32.22 6.86 -7.44
N PRO A 156 -33.50 7.23 -7.42
CA PRO A 156 -34.16 7.70 -8.63
C PRO A 156 -33.49 8.98 -9.13
N TRP A 157 -33.19 8.97 -10.37
CA TRP A 157 -32.61 10.14 -11.05
C TRP A 157 -33.64 11.24 -11.18
#